data_7aa40ca673e5413c2149c55e9877a849
#
_entry.id   7aa40ca673e5413c2149c55e9877a849
#
_cell.length_a   1.000
_cell.length_b   1.000
_cell.length_c   1.000
_cell.angle_alpha   90.00
_cell.angle_beta   90.00
_cell.angle_gamma   90.00
#
_symmetry.space_group_name_H-M   'P 1'
#
loop_
_entity.id
_entity.type
_entity.pdbx_description
1 polymer ?
#
loop_
_entity_poly.entity_id
_entity_poly.type
_entity_poly.pdbx_seq_one_letter_code
_entity_poly.pdbx_strand_id
1 'polypeptide(L)'
;MNVLVVDDDVVARMMLMHLVDSCGSHAIVEADDGADAWRQLEAGLRPDIVFCDLRMPHLSGLELLQRVRHDPLLAALPFVLVSAASDSATMDEAAQAGASGYIVKPFRHDDVRVQFERLFPPADAHNATDADDANDESPVAVVRRLGIDVERLRLYLDGLARQLQAAQAGLAEGAEGAEQLARLRAGCSMLGLHGAAAALEQAPLAAGLTQAQAAVMRQIERAARA
;
A
#
# COMPACT_ATOMS: atom_id res chain seq x y z
N MET A 1 -12.81 7.65 5.56
CA MET A 1 -11.96 8.80 5.26
C MET A 1 -12.72 9.76 4.38
N ASN A 2 -12.45 11.07 4.48
CA ASN A 2 -13.00 12.10 3.59
C ASN A 2 -11.98 12.36 2.46
N VAL A 3 -12.38 12.16 1.22
CA VAL A 3 -11.51 12.33 0.04
C VAL A 3 -12.05 13.47 -0.79
N LEU A 4 -11.22 14.46 -1.11
CA LEU A 4 -11.55 15.53 -2.04
C LEU A 4 -10.98 15.18 -3.43
N VAL A 5 -11.85 15.14 -4.45
CA VAL A 5 -11.47 14.89 -5.84
C VAL A 5 -11.73 16.14 -6.66
N VAL A 6 -10.68 16.64 -7.33
CA VAL A 6 -10.70 17.91 -8.07
C VAL A 6 -10.23 17.65 -9.51
N ASP A 7 -11.11 17.89 -10.47
CA ASP A 7 -10.80 17.74 -11.90
C ASP A 7 -11.83 18.55 -12.71
N ASP A 8 -11.45 19.32 -13.69
CA ASP A 8 -12.37 20.10 -14.53
C ASP A 8 -13.07 19.23 -15.60
N ASP A 9 -12.48 18.07 -15.92
CA ASP A 9 -13.13 17.07 -16.77
C ASP A 9 -14.06 16.18 -15.94
N VAL A 10 -15.35 16.33 -16.13
CA VAL A 10 -16.41 15.56 -15.45
C VAL A 10 -16.20 14.04 -15.59
N VAL A 11 -15.73 13.56 -16.77
CA VAL A 11 -15.54 12.12 -17.00
C VAL A 11 -14.34 11.61 -16.23
N ALA A 12 -13.22 12.34 -16.25
CA ALA A 12 -12.02 11.98 -15.48
C ALA A 12 -12.32 12.03 -13.97
N ARG A 13 -13.06 13.05 -13.50
CA ARG A 13 -13.49 13.19 -12.11
C ARG A 13 -14.34 11.99 -11.66
N MET A 14 -15.39 11.66 -12.43
CA MET A 14 -16.23 10.50 -12.12
C MET A 14 -15.46 9.17 -12.10
N MET A 15 -14.52 8.99 -13.05
CA MET A 15 -13.69 7.80 -13.08
C MET A 15 -12.78 7.73 -11.84
N LEU A 16 -12.15 8.83 -11.47
CA LEU A 16 -11.29 8.89 -10.28
C LEU A 16 -12.10 8.63 -9.00
N MET A 17 -13.28 9.24 -8.87
CA MET A 17 -14.19 8.98 -7.75
C MET A 17 -14.57 7.50 -7.65
N HIS A 18 -14.91 6.86 -8.78
CA HIS A 18 -15.20 5.43 -8.82
C HIS A 18 -14.01 4.57 -8.37
N LEU A 19 -12.79 4.90 -8.80
CA LEU A 19 -11.60 4.18 -8.38
C LEU A 19 -11.28 4.40 -6.89
N VAL A 20 -11.49 5.61 -6.37
CA VAL A 20 -11.36 5.91 -4.93
C VAL A 20 -12.37 5.09 -4.12
N ASP A 21 -13.64 5.05 -4.53
CA ASP A 21 -14.69 4.26 -3.86
C ASP A 21 -14.38 2.76 -3.88
N SER A 22 -13.79 2.27 -4.96
CA SER A 22 -13.36 0.87 -5.08
C SER A 22 -12.16 0.49 -4.19
N CYS A 23 -11.41 1.48 -3.68
CA CYS A 23 -10.32 1.25 -2.73
C CYS A 23 -10.78 1.11 -1.27
N GLY A 24 -12.04 1.43 -0.96
CA GLY A 24 -12.61 1.33 0.38
C GLY A 24 -13.83 2.23 0.57
N SER A 25 -14.43 2.18 1.76
CA SER A 25 -15.57 3.05 2.08
C SER A 25 -15.06 4.45 2.44
N HIS A 26 -15.22 5.39 1.51
CA HIS A 26 -14.81 6.79 1.64
C HIS A 26 -16.00 7.74 1.45
N ALA A 27 -16.02 8.84 2.19
CA ALA A 27 -16.89 9.96 1.88
C ALA A 27 -16.16 10.84 0.85
N ILE A 28 -16.67 10.87 -0.38
CA ILE A 28 -16.03 11.59 -1.48
C ILE A 28 -16.73 12.94 -1.66
N VAL A 29 -15.94 13.99 -1.68
CA VAL A 29 -16.37 15.35 -2.01
C VAL A 29 -15.71 15.72 -3.33
N GLU A 30 -16.47 16.33 -4.23
CA GLU A 30 -15.98 16.77 -5.54
C GLU A 30 -15.82 18.28 -5.62
N ALA A 31 -14.91 18.72 -6.45
CA ALA A 31 -14.76 20.11 -6.87
C ALA A 31 -14.48 20.17 -8.37
N ASP A 32 -15.05 21.19 -9.03
CA ASP A 32 -15.01 21.35 -10.49
C ASP A 32 -13.69 21.96 -10.97
N ASP A 33 -12.97 22.65 -10.11
CA ASP A 33 -11.63 23.22 -10.37
C ASP A 33 -10.91 23.57 -9.07
N GLY A 34 -9.68 24.03 -9.18
CA GLY A 34 -8.89 24.43 -8.02
C GLY A 34 -9.48 25.59 -7.22
N ALA A 35 -10.20 26.52 -7.87
CA ALA A 35 -10.83 27.65 -7.19
C ALA A 35 -12.06 27.20 -6.39
N ASP A 36 -12.83 26.23 -6.89
CA ASP A 36 -13.93 25.63 -6.17
C ASP A 36 -13.41 24.81 -4.97
N ALA A 37 -12.39 23.98 -5.19
CA ALA A 37 -11.72 23.24 -4.11
C ALA A 37 -11.23 24.17 -3.01
N TRP A 38 -10.57 25.27 -3.36
CA TRP A 38 -10.08 26.25 -2.39
C TRP A 38 -11.21 26.88 -1.58
N ARG A 39 -12.31 27.28 -2.22
CA ARG A 39 -13.50 27.82 -1.51
C ARG A 39 -14.09 26.82 -0.50
N GLN A 40 -14.14 25.53 -0.86
CA GLN A 40 -14.63 24.49 0.05
C GLN A 40 -13.69 24.30 1.26
N LEU A 41 -12.36 24.35 1.04
CA LEU A 41 -11.37 24.28 2.12
C LEU A 41 -11.45 25.51 3.05
N GLU A 42 -11.60 26.72 2.49
CA GLU A 42 -11.82 27.95 3.26
C GLU A 42 -13.14 27.91 4.05
N ALA A 43 -14.19 27.30 3.48
CA ALA A 43 -15.48 27.11 4.16
C ALA A 43 -15.44 26.08 5.29
N GLY A 44 -14.30 25.43 5.52
CA GLY A 44 -14.08 24.51 6.64
C GLY A 44 -14.08 23.03 6.26
N LEU A 45 -14.09 22.68 4.97
CA LEU A 45 -13.87 21.29 4.54
C LEU A 45 -12.48 20.83 5.02
N ARG A 46 -12.42 19.66 5.64
CA ARG A 46 -11.17 19.05 6.10
C ARG A 46 -11.08 17.62 5.57
N PRO A 47 -10.63 17.44 4.32
CA PRO A 47 -10.41 16.11 3.77
C PRO A 47 -9.17 15.47 4.40
N ASP A 48 -9.13 14.13 4.40
CA ASP A 48 -7.97 13.36 4.82
C ASP A 48 -6.93 13.28 3.69
N ILE A 49 -7.37 13.41 2.43
CA ILE A 49 -6.53 13.40 1.23
C ILE A 49 -7.21 14.17 0.10
N VAL A 50 -6.39 14.76 -0.76
CA VAL A 50 -6.81 15.41 -2.01
C VAL A 50 -6.20 14.69 -3.21
N PHE A 51 -7.04 14.35 -4.20
CA PHE A 51 -6.61 14.01 -5.56
C PHE A 51 -7.00 15.15 -6.48
N CYS A 52 -6.04 15.77 -7.14
CA CYS A 52 -6.24 17.00 -7.89
C CYS A 52 -5.59 16.93 -9.26
N ASP A 53 -6.34 17.21 -10.33
CA ASP A 53 -5.75 17.40 -11.64
C ASP A 53 -4.77 18.57 -11.61
N LEU A 54 -3.68 18.42 -12.35
CA LEU A 54 -2.62 19.44 -12.42
C LEU A 54 -3.05 20.64 -13.26
N ARG A 55 -3.78 20.39 -14.36
CA ARG A 55 -4.09 21.41 -15.36
C ARG A 55 -5.58 21.71 -15.41
N MET A 56 -6.00 22.72 -14.68
CA MET A 56 -7.39 23.16 -14.61
C MET A 56 -7.47 24.68 -14.90
N PRO A 57 -8.62 25.18 -15.35
CA PRO A 57 -8.87 26.60 -15.48
C PRO A 57 -8.90 27.29 -14.10
N HIS A 58 -8.80 28.62 -14.09
CA HIS A 58 -8.88 29.51 -12.94
C HIS A 58 -7.77 29.31 -11.91
N LEU A 59 -7.64 28.12 -11.33
CA LEU A 59 -6.58 27.77 -10.37
C LEU A 59 -6.10 26.36 -10.67
N SER A 60 -4.87 26.22 -11.09
CA SER A 60 -4.23 24.93 -11.39
C SER A 60 -4.02 24.11 -10.11
N GLY A 61 -3.85 22.79 -10.27
CA GLY A 61 -3.57 21.91 -9.14
C GLY A 61 -2.28 22.26 -8.42
N LEU A 62 -1.27 22.75 -9.13
CA LEU A 62 -0.01 23.20 -8.53
C LEU A 62 -0.20 24.46 -7.69
N GLU A 63 -0.94 25.44 -8.19
CA GLU A 63 -1.25 26.66 -7.43
C GLU A 63 -2.13 26.36 -6.22
N LEU A 64 -3.09 25.43 -6.34
CA LEU A 64 -3.90 24.97 -5.21
C LEU A 64 -3.00 24.29 -4.15
N LEU A 65 -2.10 23.40 -4.58
CA LEU A 65 -1.13 22.76 -3.68
C LEU A 65 -0.30 23.80 -2.93
N GLN A 66 0.23 24.79 -3.62
CA GLN A 66 1.01 25.87 -3.00
C GLN A 66 0.21 26.61 -1.95
N ARG A 67 -1.07 26.96 -2.22
CA ARG A 67 -1.96 27.57 -1.22
C ARG A 67 -2.17 26.67 -0.01
N VAL A 68 -2.45 25.39 -0.24
CA VAL A 68 -2.61 24.38 0.83
C VAL A 68 -1.35 24.29 1.69
N ARG A 69 -0.16 24.32 1.11
CA ARG A 69 1.12 24.29 1.86
C ARG A 69 1.42 25.56 2.63
N HIS A 70 0.88 26.70 2.20
CA HIS A 70 1.03 27.99 2.90
C HIS A 70 0.00 28.18 4.04
N ASP A 71 -1.09 27.41 4.06
CA ASP A 71 -2.08 27.47 5.12
C ASP A 71 -1.65 26.56 6.29
N PRO A 72 -1.42 27.12 7.53
CA PRO A 72 -0.97 26.33 8.67
C PRO A 72 -1.89 25.17 9.06
N LEU A 73 -3.21 25.26 8.76
CA LEU A 73 -4.19 24.22 9.08
C LEU A 73 -4.23 23.11 8.01
N LEU A 74 -3.71 23.38 6.83
CA LEU A 74 -3.76 22.47 5.68
C LEU A 74 -2.36 22.01 5.22
N ALA A 75 -1.29 22.59 5.77
CA ALA A 75 0.08 22.36 5.30
C ALA A 75 0.50 20.88 5.31
N ALA A 76 -0.06 20.08 6.22
CA ALA A 76 0.22 18.63 6.33
C ALA A 76 -0.77 17.77 5.54
N LEU A 77 -1.78 18.35 4.86
CA LEU A 77 -2.80 17.62 4.11
C LEU A 77 -2.16 16.80 2.99
N PRO A 78 -2.35 15.47 2.95
CA PRO A 78 -1.94 14.63 1.85
C PRO A 78 -2.54 15.09 0.53
N PHE A 79 -1.68 15.41 -0.45
CA PHE A 79 -2.07 15.98 -1.72
C PHE A 79 -1.43 15.22 -2.88
N VAL A 80 -2.23 14.54 -3.67
CA VAL A 80 -1.81 13.76 -4.84
C VAL A 80 -2.19 14.52 -6.10
N LEU A 81 -1.19 14.84 -6.93
CA LEU A 81 -1.43 15.44 -8.24
C LEU A 81 -1.70 14.36 -9.28
N VAL A 82 -2.68 14.61 -10.13
CA VAL A 82 -3.05 13.76 -11.27
C VAL A 82 -2.78 14.54 -12.56
N SER A 83 -2.13 13.95 -13.55
CA SER A 83 -1.78 14.68 -14.78
C SER A 83 -1.63 13.76 -15.99
N ALA A 84 -1.89 14.31 -17.18
CA ALA A 84 -1.54 13.68 -18.45
C ALA A 84 -0.03 13.77 -18.76
N ALA A 85 0.72 14.61 -18.06
CA ALA A 85 2.15 14.75 -18.25
C ALA A 85 2.90 13.68 -17.44
N SER A 86 3.79 12.97 -18.13
CA SER A 86 4.67 11.94 -17.55
C SER A 86 6.15 12.34 -17.60
N ASP A 87 6.44 13.60 -17.95
CA ASP A 87 7.81 14.09 -18.02
C ASP A 87 8.37 14.33 -16.60
N SER A 88 9.68 14.09 -16.46
CA SER A 88 10.37 14.21 -15.16
C SER A 88 10.34 15.64 -14.61
N ALA A 89 10.35 16.65 -15.47
CA ALA A 89 10.36 18.05 -15.03
C ALA A 89 9.07 18.42 -14.29
N THR A 90 7.91 17.99 -14.80
CA THR A 90 6.61 18.23 -14.17
C THR A 90 6.49 17.47 -12.84
N MET A 91 7.03 16.23 -12.80
CA MET A 91 7.06 15.43 -11.57
C MET A 91 7.97 16.06 -10.51
N ASP A 92 9.14 16.56 -10.91
CA ASP A 92 10.08 17.24 -10.02
C ASP A 92 9.49 18.55 -9.47
N GLU A 93 8.80 19.32 -10.31
CA GLU A 93 8.10 20.54 -9.89
C GLU A 93 7.00 20.23 -8.85
N ALA A 94 6.20 19.20 -9.08
CA ALA A 94 5.19 18.72 -8.13
C ALA A 94 5.82 18.33 -6.79
N ALA A 95 6.94 17.59 -6.83
CA ALA A 95 7.65 17.17 -5.63
C ALA A 95 8.24 18.36 -4.85
N GLN A 96 8.84 19.34 -5.56
CA GLN A 96 9.36 20.56 -4.94
C GLN A 96 8.26 21.42 -4.32
N ALA A 97 7.07 21.43 -4.92
CA ALA A 97 5.90 22.12 -4.37
C ALA A 97 5.32 21.40 -3.13
N GLY A 98 5.83 20.21 -2.80
CA GLY A 98 5.39 19.44 -1.63
C GLY A 98 4.21 18.52 -1.90
N ALA A 99 4.03 18.05 -3.15
CA ALA A 99 3.05 17.01 -3.45
C ALA A 99 3.38 15.73 -2.68
N SER A 100 2.36 15.11 -2.09
CA SER A 100 2.49 13.84 -1.38
C SER A 100 2.52 12.66 -2.35
N GLY A 101 2.05 12.83 -3.57
CA GLY A 101 2.01 11.82 -4.61
C GLY A 101 1.73 12.38 -5.99
N TYR A 102 1.91 11.53 -7.00
CA TYR A 102 1.68 11.85 -8.40
C TYR A 102 1.08 10.64 -9.12
N ILE A 103 0.07 10.84 -9.95
CA ILE A 103 -0.56 9.82 -10.80
C ILE A 103 -0.59 10.32 -12.23
N VAL A 104 -0.19 9.47 -13.18
CA VAL A 104 -0.23 9.79 -14.62
C VAL A 104 -1.52 9.26 -15.24
N LYS A 105 -2.23 10.11 -15.99
CA LYS A 105 -3.39 9.70 -16.83
C LYS A 105 -2.90 8.93 -18.08
N PRO A 106 -3.55 7.85 -18.49
CA PRO A 106 -4.74 7.24 -17.90
C PRO A 106 -4.40 6.40 -16.66
N PHE A 107 -5.09 6.68 -15.56
CA PHE A 107 -4.88 6.02 -14.28
C PHE A 107 -5.73 4.75 -14.14
N ARG A 108 -5.26 3.82 -13.33
CA ARG A 108 -5.89 2.53 -13.00
C ARG A 108 -6.17 2.45 -11.51
N HIS A 109 -6.97 1.45 -11.14
CA HIS A 109 -7.25 1.16 -9.72
C HIS A 109 -5.97 1.05 -8.86
N ASP A 110 -4.96 0.33 -9.37
CA ASP A 110 -3.70 0.14 -8.64
C ASP A 110 -2.94 1.44 -8.40
N ASP A 111 -3.01 2.41 -9.32
CA ASP A 111 -2.35 3.71 -9.16
C ASP A 111 -2.94 4.50 -7.98
N VAL A 112 -4.27 4.45 -7.80
CA VAL A 112 -4.96 5.08 -6.68
C VAL A 112 -4.72 4.32 -5.38
N ARG A 113 -4.82 2.98 -5.41
CA ARG A 113 -4.60 2.09 -4.26
C ARG A 113 -3.20 2.28 -3.65
N VAL A 114 -2.17 2.33 -4.49
CA VAL A 114 -0.78 2.54 -4.05
C VAL A 114 -0.62 3.89 -3.31
N GLN A 115 -1.33 4.95 -3.72
CA GLN A 115 -1.28 6.22 -2.99
C GLN A 115 -1.92 6.10 -1.60
N PHE A 116 -3.06 5.40 -1.48
CA PHE A 116 -3.68 5.16 -0.18
C PHE A 116 -2.78 4.34 0.74
N GLU A 117 -2.24 3.22 0.26
CA GLU A 117 -1.34 2.35 1.05
C GLU A 117 -0.09 3.10 1.53
N ARG A 118 0.47 3.97 0.69
CA ARG A 118 1.66 4.75 1.00
C ARG A 118 1.39 5.89 1.99
N LEU A 119 0.27 6.59 1.84
CA LEU A 119 -0.05 7.77 2.63
C LEU A 119 -0.79 7.43 3.92
N PHE A 120 -1.50 6.31 3.94
CA PHE A 120 -2.24 5.81 5.09
C PHE A 120 -1.91 4.34 5.32
N PRO A 121 -0.67 4.02 5.70
CA PRO A 121 -0.34 2.65 6.06
C PRO A 121 -1.28 2.20 7.19
N PRO A 122 -1.75 0.95 7.16
CA PRO A 122 -2.58 0.42 8.24
C PRO A 122 -1.88 0.67 9.59
N ALA A 123 -2.66 1.00 10.61
CA ALA A 123 -2.16 1.41 11.93
C ALA A 123 -1.22 0.39 12.60
N ASP A 124 -1.23 -0.85 12.12
CA ASP A 124 -0.35 -1.94 12.57
C ASP A 124 1.07 -1.88 11.97
N ALA A 125 1.35 -0.95 11.04
CA ALA A 125 2.67 -0.78 10.43
C ALA A 125 3.70 -0.11 11.36
N HIS A 126 3.31 0.40 12.52
CA HIS A 126 4.20 1.12 13.46
C HIS A 126 4.88 0.21 14.48
N ASN A 127 4.67 -1.12 14.45
CA ASN A 127 5.38 -2.07 15.31
C ASN A 127 6.31 -3.04 14.55
N ALA A 128 6.67 -2.73 13.31
CA ALA A 128 7.65 -3.49 12.55
C ALA A 128 9.03 -2.85 12.69
N THR A 129 9.67 -3.08 13.82
CA THR A 129 11.13 -3.07 13.92
C THR A 129 11.62 -4.39 13.34
N ASP A 130 11.59 -4.53 12.01
CA ASP A 130 12.42 -5.53 11.35
C ASP A 130 12.42 -5.28 9.84
N ALA A 131 13.61 -5.07 9.29
CA ALA A 131 13.88 -4.85 7.87
C ALA A 131 13.48 -6.05 6.96
N ASP A 132 13.03 -7.15 7.55
CA ASP A 132 12.69 -8.41 6.87
C ASP A 132 11.24 -8.46 6.32
N ASP A 133 10.33 -7.60 6.83
CA ASP A 133 8.92 -7.62 6.44
C ASP A 133 8.61 -6.78 5.19
N ALA A 134 9.57 -5.96 4.72
CA ALA A 134 9.35 -5.04 3.60
C ALA A 134 9.15 -5.76 2.25
N ASN A 135 9.43 -7.05 2.17
CA ASN A 135 9.36 -7.85 0.95
C ASN A 135 8.20 -8.88 0.96
N ASP A 136 7.41 -8.95 2.03
CA ASP A 136 6.32 -9.91 2.16
C ASP A 136 4.98 -9.35 1.65
N GLU A 137 4.19 -10.19 0.96
CA GLU A 137 2.86 -9.80 0.48
C GLU A 137 1.85 -9.72 1.63
N SER A 138 0.88 -8.79 1.53
CA SER A 138 -0.25 -8.77 2.47
C SER A 138 -1.16 -9.99 2.29
N PRO A 139 -1.88 -10.46 3.34
CA PRO A 139 -2.83 -11.57 3.23
C PRO A 139 -3.85 -11.39 2.11
N VAL A 140 -4.35 -10.16 1.93
CA VAL A 140 -5.31 -9.83 0.87
C VAL A 140 -4.70 -9.98 -0.52
N ALA A 141 -3.43 -9.59 -0.71
CA ALA A 141 -2.73 -9.77 -1.97
C ALA A 141 -2.53 -11.25 -2.31
N VAL A 142 -2.15 -12.06 -1.32
CA VAL A 142 -1.99 -13.52 -1.47
C VAL A 142 -3.32 -14.18 -1.83
N VAL A 143 -4.41 -13.85 -1.12
CA VAL A 143 -5.77 -14.35 -1.37
C VAL A 143 -6.19 -14.06 -2.81
N ARG A 144 -6.00 -12.82 -3.26
CA ARG A 144 -6.32 -12.41 -4.64
C ARG A 144 -5.49 -13.16 -5.68
N ARG A 145 -4.17 -13.28 -5.47
CA ARG A 145 -3.25 -13.94 -6.41
C ARG A 145 -3.51 -15.43 -6.52
N LEU A 146 -3.83 -16.09 -5.39
CA LEU A 146 -4.08 -17.54 -5.36
C LEU A 146 -5.55 -17.90 -5.67
N GLY A 147 -6.48 -16.93 -5.69
CA GLY A 147 -7.90 -17.18 -5.91
C GLY A 147 -8.56 -18.02 -4.79
N ILE A 148 -8.10 -17.85 -3.55
CA ILE A 148 -8.59 -18.56 -2.35
C ILE A 148 -9.26 -17.57 -1.40
N ASP A 149 -9.98 -18.06 -0.38
CA ASP A 149 -10.47 -17.24 0.73
C ASP A 149 -9.45 -17.12 1.87
N VAL A 150 -9.71 -16.23 2.82
CA VAL A 150 -8.84 -15.97 3.98
C VAL A 150 -8.73 -17.19 4.90
N GLU A 151 -9.81 -17.97 5.05
CA GLU A 151 -9.80 -19.17 5.87
C GLU A 151 -8.85 -20.22 5.28
N ARG A 152 -8.86 -20.37 3.97
CA ARG A 152 -7.98 -21.29 3.25
C ARG A 152 -6.53 -20.84 3.30
N LEU A 153 -6.28 -19.52 3.22
CA LEU A 153 -4.95 -18.98 3.43
C LEU A 153 -4.42 -19.30 4.84
N ARG A 154 -5.25 -19.12 5.87
CA ARG A 154 -4.87 -19.46 7.27
C ARG A 154 -4.54 -20.93 7.41
N LEU A 155 -5.34 -21.83 6.82
CA LEU A 155 -5.08 -23.28 6.84
C LEU A 155 -3.70 -23.61 6.22
N TYR A 156 -3.34 -22.95 5.12
CA TYR A 156 -2.03 -23.16 4.47
C TYR A 156 -0.88 -22.60 5.31
N LEU A 157 -1.05 -21.43 5.92
CA LEU A 157 -0.07 -20.84 6.84
C LEU A 157 0.14 -21.71 8.08
N ASP A 158 -0.93 -22.24 8.67
CA ASP A 158 -0.85 -23.18 9.80
C ASP A 158 -0.15 -24.49 9.41
N GLY A 159 -0.37 -24.97 8.19
CA GLY A 159 0.35 -26.11 7.63
C GLY A 159 1.85 -25.85 7.49
N LEU A 160 2.22 -24.68 6.95
CA LEU A 160 3.61 -24.27 6.79
C LEU A 160 4.28 -24.07 8.17
N ALA A 161 3.60 -23.45 9.14
CA ALA A 161 4.11 -23.27 10.50
C ALA A 161 4.49 -24.62 11.16
N ARG A 162 3.62 -25.63 11.03
CA ARG A 162 3.90 -26.99 11.54
C ARG A 162 5.10 -27.63 10.85
N GLN A 163 5.26 -27.45 9.54
CA GLN A 163 6.41 -27.98 8.79
C GLN A 163 7.73 -27.30 9.19
N LEU A 164 7.71 -25.98 9.40
CA LEU A 164 8.88 -25.24 9.91
C LEU A 164 9.26 -25.70 11.32
N GLN A 165 8.28 -25.89 12.20
CA GLN A 165 8.51 -26.39 13.56
C GLN A 165 9.08 -27.81 13.56
N ALA A 166 8.58 -28.69 12.69
CA ALA A 166 9.14 -30.05 12.54
C ALA A 166 10.58 -30.01 12.00
N ALA A 167 10.89 -29.11 11.07
CA ALA A 167 12.25 -28.93 10.57
C ALA A 167 13.22 -28.40 11.64
N GLN A 168 12.75 -27.49 12.51
CA GLN A 168 13.55 -27.03 13.67
C GLN A 168 13.84 -28.16 14.66
N ALA A 169 12.86 -29.02 14.95
CA ALA A 169 13.05 -30.19 15.81
C ALA A 169 14.03 -31.20 15.17
N GLY A 170 13.91 -31.44 13.86
CA GLY A 170 14.79 -32.37 13.13
C GLY A 170 16.25 -31.92 13.06
N LEU A 171 16.52 -30.62 13.12
CA LEU A 171 17.90 -30.09 13.24
C LEU A 171 18.61 -30.56 14.54
N ALA A 172 17.84 -30.66 15.63
CA ALA A 172 18.36 -31.13 16.91
C ALA A 172 18.75 -32.62 16.85
N GLU A 173 18.18 -33.39 15.91
CA GLU A 173 18.39 -34.82 15.72
C GLU A 173 19.40 -35.11 14.56
N GLY A 174 19.95 -34.10 13.91
CA GLY A 174 20.95 -34.24 12.83
C GLY A 174 20.36 -34.68 11.48
N ALA A 175 19.06 -34.58 11.28
CA ALA A 175 18.38 -34.90 10.05
C ALA A 175 18.38 -33.69 9.10
N GLU A 176 19.35 -33.60 8.20
CA GLU A 176 19.38 -32.59 7.15
C GLU A 176 18.73 -33.12 5.87
N GLY A 177 17.64 -32.47 5.46
CA GLY A 177 17.00 -32.72 4.17
C GLY A 177 17.02 -31.48 3.28
N ALA A 178 18.00 -31.36 2.36
CA ALA A 178 18.03 -30.28 1.36
C ALA A 178 16.70 -30.19 0.59
N GLU A 179 16.06 -31.31 0.34
CA GLU A 179 14.74 -31.38 -0.30
C GLU A 179 13.63 -30.78 0.58
N GLN A 180 13.66 -31.03 1.89
CA GLN A 180 12.71 -30.46 2.84
C GLN A 180 12.86 -28.93 2.91
N LEU A 181 14.10 -28.42 2.93
CA LEU A 181 14.38 -27.00 2.93
C LEU A 181 13.88 -26.31 1.64
N ALA A 182 14.08 -26.96 0.49
CA ALA A 182 13.57 -26.46 -0.79
C ALA A 182 12.03 -26.41 -0.80
N ARG A 183 11.35 -27.38 -0.22
CA ARG A 183 9.88 -27.38 -0.07
C ARG A 183 9.38 -26.27 0.85
N LEU A 184 10.04 -26.05 1.99
CA LEU A 184 9.71 -24.96 2.93
C LEU A 184 9.89 -23.59 2.25
N ARG A 185 10.97 -23.40 1.51
CA ARG A 185 11.25 -22.19 0.75
C ARG A 185 10.18 -21.93 -0.30
N ALA A 186 9.81 -22.94 -1.08
CA ALA A 186 8.73 -22.85 -2.06
C ALA A 186 7.39 -22.51 -1.40
N GLY A 187 7.08 -23.10 -0.24
CA GLY A 187 5.88 -22.81 0.55
C GLY A 187 5.85 -21.37 1.03
N CYS A 188 6.95 -20.83 1.56
CA CYS A 188 7.07 -19.44 1.95
C CYS A 188 6.82 -18.52 0.76
N SER A 189 7.49 -18.71 -0.37
CA SER A 189 7.32 -17.91 -1.59
C SER A 189 5.89 -17.96 -2.13
N MET A 190 5.27 -19.13 -2.14
CA MET A 190 3.89 -19.30 -2.61
C MET A 190 2.88 -18.53 -1.73
N LEU A 191 3.11 -18.47 -0.43
CA LEU A 191 2.27 -17.73 0.52
C LEU A 191 2.69 -16.27 0.72
N GLY A 192 3.53 -15.72 -0.18
CA GLY A 192 3.92 -14.31 -0.17
C GLY A 192 4.93 -13.93 0.91
N LEU A 193 5.61 -14.89 1.52
CA LEU A 193 6.62 -14.70 2.58
C LEU A 193 8.02 -14.71 1.95
N HIS A 194 8.30 -13.69 1.13
CA HIS A 194 9.54 -13.64 0.35
C HIS A 194 10.78 -13.40 1.21
N GLY A 195 10.65 -12.63 2.29
CA GLY A 195 11.71 -12.43 3.28
C GLY A 195 12.08 -13.75 3.99
N ALA A 196 11.06 -14.53 4.39
CA ALA A 196 11.26 -15.85 4.98
C ALA A 196 11.92 -16.85 4.02
N ALA A 197 11.52 -16.84 2.75
CA ALA A 197 12.11 -17.68 1.72
C ALA A 197 13.60 -17.35 1.49
N ALA A 198 13.95 -16.05 1.47
CA ALA A 198 15.33 -15.58 1.36
C ALA A 198 16.17 -15.95 2.60
N ALA A 199 15.61 -15.84 3.79
CA ALA A 199 16.29 -16.23 5.02
C ALA A 199 16.63 -17.73 5.06
N LEU A 200 15.74 -18.59 4.56
CA LEU A 200 15.99 -20.04 4.41
C LEU A 200 17.09 -20.37 3.38
N GLU A 201 17.47 -19.40 2.53
CA GLU A 201 18.53 -19.58 1.51
C GLU A 201 19.89 -19.04 1.98
N GLN A 202 19.90 -17.89 2.67
CA GLN A 202 21.09 -17.08 2.90
C GLN A 202 21.60 -17.13 4.35
N ALA A 203 20.72 -17.39 5.33
CA ALA A 203 21.07 -17.41 6.74
C ALA A 203 21.59 -18.80 7.19
N PRO A 204 22.31 -18.88 8.30
CA PRO A 204 22.54 -20.16 8.97
C PRO A 204 21.20 -20.88 9.22
N LEU A 205 21.11 -22.17 8.92
CA LEU A 205 19.86 -22.92 8.84
C LEU A 205 18.93 -22.73 10.06
N ALA A 206 19.49 -22.80 11.27
CA ALA A 206 18.71 -22.59 12.49
C ALA A 206 18.14 -21.16 12.59
N ALA A 207 18.91 -20.15 12.21
CA ALA A 207 18.45 -18.76 12.20
C ALA A 207 17.40 -18.52 11.11
N GLY A 208 17.60 -19.05 9.90
CA GLY A 208 16.66 -18.97 8.81
C GLY A 208 15.31 -19.62 9.13
N LEU A 209 15.31 -20.80 9.77
CA LEU A 209 14.07 -21.46 10.22
C LEU A 209 13.34 -20.64 11.31
N THR A 210 14.09 -20.07 12.26
CA THR A 210 13.50 -19.22 13.31
C THR A 210 12.84 -17.97 12.70
N GLN A 211 13.53 -17.33 11.76
CA GLN A 211 13.02 -16.16 11.07
C GLN A 211 11.79 -16.47 10.21
N ALA A 212 11.82 -17.59 9.48
CA ALA A 212 10.68 -18.05 8.70
C ALA A 212 9.46 -18.39 9.59
N GLN A 213 9.69 -19.01 10.74
CA GLN A 213 8.63 -19.30 11.71
C GLN A 213 7.97 -18.01 12.22
N ALA A 214 8.77 -17.00 12.57
CA ALA A 214 8.27 -15.70 13.02
C ALA A 214 7.46 -14.99 11.91
N ALA A 215 7.91 -15.02 10.66
CA ALA A 215 7.20 -14.44 9.54
C ALA A 215 5.84 -15.10 9.28
N VAL A 216 5.78 -16.43 9.33
CA VAL A 216 4.51 -17.19 9.20
C VAL A 216 3.53 -16.82 10.33
N MET A 217 4.00 -16.74 11.58
CA MET A 217 3.13 -16.36 12.71
C MET A 217 2.57 -14.94 12.55
N ARG A 218 3.39 -13.99 12.14
CA ARG A 218 2.91 -12.64 11.83
C ARG A 218 1.87 -12.63 10.72
N GLN A 219 2.06 -13.41 9.67
CA GLN A 219 1.11 -13.50 8.56
C GLN A 219 -0.23 -14.15 8.99
N ILE A 220 -0.21 -15.14 9.88
CA ILE A 220 -1.41 -15.72 10.49
C ILE A 220 -2.18 -14.66 11.27
N GLU A 221 -1.50 -13.87 12.09
CA GLU A 221 -2.12 -12.78 12.85
C GLU A 221 -2.72 -11.70 11.93
N ARG A 222 -2.02 -11.32 10.86
CA ARG A 222 -2.55 -10.40 9.84
C ARG A 222 -3.78 -10.97 9.15
N ALA A 223 -3.76 -12.24 8.76
CA ALA A 223 -4.90 -12.93 8.14
C ALA A 223 -6.10 -13.11 9.10
N ALA A 224 -5.88 -13.07 10.41
CA ALA A 224 -6.95 -13.12 11.40
C ALA A 224 -7.70 -11.81 11.55
N ARG A 225 -7.08 -10.69 11.12
CA ARG A 225 -7.63 -9.32 11.19
C ARG A 225 -8.19 -8.84 9.83
N ALA A 226 -7.92 -9.55 8.74
CA ALA A 226 -8.36 -9.23 7.39
C ALA A 226 -9.75 -9.81 7.10
#